data_fd2da24653a69834bc550fe4dfbde6a5
#
_entry.id   fd2da24653a69834bc550fe4dfbde6a5
#
_cell.length_a   1.000
_cell.length_b   1.000
_cell.length_c   1.000
_cell.angle_alpha   90.00
_cell.angle_beta   90.00
_cell.angle_gamma   90.00
#
_symmetry.space_group_name_H-M   'P 1'
#
loop_
_entity.id
_entity.type
_entity.pdbx_description
1 polymer ?
#
loop_
_entity_poly.entity_id
_entity_poly.type
_entity_poly.pdbx_seq_one_letter_code
_entity_poly.pdbx_strand_id
1 'polypeptide(L)'
;LCMIPMEPRCPGCSVVEGQDITLEKVKALAAAAERCWDAIMSMDLEAFATAYKDSFHAQVAMFPAMIQGSVPSYIDKYSAMDEVLAWKMPGAGGGGYLACVVKDAGSFCAAHPGAIALRIRRSGM
;
A
#
# COMPACT_ATOMS: atom_id res chain seq x y z
N LEU A 1 -6.34 3.56 -8.08
CA LEU A 1 -5.04 3.60 -7.39
C LEU A 1 -4.31 4.90 -7.67
N CYS A 2 -3.77 5.48 -6.62
CA CYS A 2 -2.92 6.66 -6.72
C CYS A 2 -1.60 6.41 -6.00
N MET A 3 -0.53 7.04 -6.51
CA MET A 3 0.79 7.01 -5.87
C MET A 3 1.07 8.36 -5.24
N ILE A 4 1.48 8.34 -3.99
CA ILE A 4 1.87 9.55 -3.26
C ILE A 4 3.39 9.52 -3.10
N PRO A 5 4.12 10.52 -3.66
CA PRO A 5 5.55 10.61 -3.42
C PRO A 5 5.84 10.88 -1.94
N MET A 6 6.77 10.13 -1.40
CA MET A 6 7.31 10.35 -0.05
C MET A 6 8.79 10.64 -0.15
N GLU A 7 9.41 10.91 0.98
CA GLU A 7 10.86 11.08 1.02
C GLU A 7 11.55 9.77 0.65
N PRO A 8 12.72 9.82 -0.03
CA PRO A 8 13.49 8.62 -0.33
C PRO A 8 13.88 7.89 0.95
N ARG A 9 14.05 6.57 0.83
CA ARG A 9 14.61 5.78 1.94
C ARG A 9 15.98 6.34 2.32
N CYS A 10 16.25 6.44 3.63
CA CYS A 10 17.50 7.00 4.08
C CYS A 10 18.69 6.14 3.60
N PRO A 11 19.79 6.76 3.15
CA PRO A 11 20.98 6.00 2.74
C PRO A 11 21.51 5.16 3.90
N GLY A 12 21.79 3.88 3.63
CA GLY A 12 22.29 2.96 4.64
C GLY A 12 21.23 2.34 5.55
N CYS A 13 19.97 2.76 5.46
CA CYS A 13 18.88 2.12 6.21
C CYS A 13 18.45 0.83 5.55
N SER A 14 18.34 -0.24 6.33
CA SER A 14 17.89 -1.54 5.85
C SER A 14 16.43 -1.76 6.18
N VAL A 15 15.62 -2.17 5.18
CA VAL A 15 14.22 -2.53 5.39
C VAL A 15 14.06 -3.97 5.88
N VAL A 16 15.11 -4.78 5.81
CA VAL A 16 15.10 -6.16 6.30
C VAL A 16 15.62 -6.29 7.72
N GLU A 17 16.12 -5.20 8.31
CA GLU A 17 16.57 -5.18 9.70
C GLU A 17 15.38 -5.43 10.63
N GLY A 18 15.56 -6.34 11.60
CA GLY A 18 14.51 -6.72 12.52
C GLY A 18 13.42 -7.61 11.90
N GLN A 19 13.70 -8.21 10.74
CA GLN A 19 12.73 -9.11 10.10
C GLN A 19 12.32 -10.25 11.03
N ASP A 20 11.05 -10.62 10.94
CA ASP A 20 10.46 -11.71 11.72
C ASP A 20 9.57 -12.55 10.81
N ILE A 21 10.18 -13.46 10.08
CA ILE A 21 9.50 -14.31 9.10
C ILE A 21 9.12 -15.62 9.77
N THR A 22 7.81 -15.84 9.91
CA THR A 22 7.26 -17.10 10.40
C THR A 22 6.32 -17.69 9.37
N LEU A 23 6.06 -19.00 9.48
CA LEU A 23 5.12 -19.66 8.58
C LEU A 23 3.72 -19.05 8.68
N GLU A 24 3.27 -18.68 9.88
CA GLU A 24 1.97 -18.05 10.09
C GLU A 24 1.89 -16.69 9.39
N LYS A 25 2.95 -15.89 9.48
CA LYS A 25 3.00 -14.57 8.83
C LYS A 25 3.03 -14.68 7.31
N VAL A 26 3.76 -15.66 6.77
CA VAL A 26 3.78 -15.94 5.34
C VAL A 26 2.39 -16.37 4.86
N LYS A 27 1.72 -17.24 5.60
CA LYS A 27 0.37 -17.68 5.27
C LYS A 27 -0.64 -16.52 5.30
N ALA A 28 -0.51 -15.62 6.27
CA ALA A 28 -1.36 -14.43 6.37
C ALA A 28 -1.21 -13.53 5.14
N LEU A 29 0.02 -13.32 4.68
CA LEU A 29 0.27 -12.53 3.46
C LEU A 29 -0.30 -13.22 2.23
N ALA A 30 -0.10 -14.53 2.09
CA ALA A 30 -0.62 -15.30 0.97
C ALA A 30 -2.16 -15.28 0.94
N ALA A 31 -2.82 -15.42 2.09
CA ALA A 31 -4.26 -15.36 2.19
C ALA A 31 -4.80 -13.98 1.82
N ALA A 32 -4.13 -12.90 2.25
CA ALA A 32 -4.50 -11.54 1.88
C ALA A 32 -4.36 -11.33 0.36
N ALA A 33 -3.30 -11.86 -0.25
CA ALA A 33 -3.10 -11.78 -1.69
C ALA A 33 -4.21 -12.52 -2.47
N GLU A 34 -4.64 -13.67 -2.01
CA GLU A 34 -5.77 -14.39 -2.60
C GLU A 34 -7.06 -13.58 -2.52
N ARG A 35 -7.33 -12.97 -1.37
CA ARG A 35 -8.50 -12.10 -1.23
C ARG A 35 -8.45 -10.89 -2.14
N CYS A 36 -7.26 -10.32 -2.37
CA CYS A 36 -7.09 -9.25 -3.36
C CYS A 36 -7.48 -9.73 -4.75
N TRP A 37 -7.01 -10.90 -5.14
CA TRP A 37 -7.32 -11.46 -6.45
C TRP A 37 -8.82 -11.73 -6.61
N ASP A 38 -9.43 -12.35 -5.63
CA ASP A 38 -10.87 -12.63 -5.64
C ASP A 38 -11.70 -11.35 -5.75
N ALA A 39 -11.29 -10.29 -5.05
CA ALA A 39 -11.95 -9.00 -5.12
C ALA A 39 -11.81 -8.35 -6.49
N ILE A 40 -10.64 -8.48 -7.14
CA ILE A 40 -10.43 -8.01 -8.51
C ILE A 40 -11.36 -8.74 -9.46
N MET A 41 -11.43 -10.07 -9.36
CA MET A 41 -12.25 -10.90 -10.23
C MET A 41 -13.75 -10.63 -10.07
N SER A 42 -14.20 -10.29 -8.86
CA SER A 42 -15.58 -9.92 -8.60
C SER A 42 -15.88 -8.42 -8.75
N MET A 43 -14.88 -7.61 -9.09
CA MET A 43 -14.97 -6.15 -9.23
C MET A 43 -15.52 -5.47 -7.98
N ASP A 44 -15.10 -5.94 -6.81
CA ASP A 44 -15.51 -5.42 -5.51
C ASP A 44 -14.40 -4.53 -4.94
N LEU A 45 -14.58 -3.21 -5.10
CA LEU A 45 -13.58 -2.23 -4.67
C LEU A 45 -13.36 -2.24 -3.16
N GLU A 46 -14.41 -2.37 -2.38
CA GLU A 46 -14.29 -2.36 -0.91
C GLU A 46 -13.55 -3.60 -0.41
N ALA A 47 -13.89 -4.77 -0.96
CA ALA A 47 -13.19 -6.01 -0.64
C ALA A 47 -11.73 -5.95 -1.05
N PHE A 48 -11.44 -5.37 -2.22
CA PHE A 48 -10.07 -5.16 -2.67
C PHE A 48 -9.30 -4.24 -1.71
N ALA A 49 -9.88 -3.12 -1.33
CA ALA A 49 -9.24 -2.17 -0.42
C ALA A 49 -8.91 -2.81 0.92
N THR A 50 -9.84 -3.57 1.49
CA THR A 50 -9.63 -4.28 2.75
C THR A 50 -8.50 -5.31 2.64
N ALA A 51 -8.52 -6.14 1.60
CA ALA A 51 -7.49 -7.16 1.37
C ALA A 51 -6.12 -6.54 1.08
N TYR A 52 -6.10 -5.44 0.34
CA TYR A 52 -4.87 -4.70 0.04
C TYR A 52 -4.20 -4.18 1.31
N LYS A 53 -4.98 -3.58 2.18
CA LYS A 53 -4.50 -3.09 3.48
C LYS A 53 -4.06 -4.25 4.38
N ASP A 54 -4.79 -5.35 4.40
CA ASP A 54 -4.42 -6.54 5.16
C ASP A 54 -3.09 -7.12 4.67
N SER A 55 -2.85 -7.10 3.36
CA SER A 55 -1.57 -7.56 2.80
C SER A 55 -0.40 -6.68 3.27
N PHE A 56 -0.63 -5.38 3.39
CA PHE A 56 0.38 -4.47 3.93
C PHE A 56 0.66 -4.75 5.40
N HIS A 57 -0.37 -4.94 6.21
CA HIS A 57 -0.21 -5.27 7.63
C HIS A 57 0.55 -6.60 7.81
N ALA A 58 0.24 -7.61 7.00
CA ALA A 58 0.95 -8.88 7.03
C ALA A 58 2.42 -8.73 6.65
N GLN A 59 2.70 -7.88 5.66
CA GLN A 59 4.07 -7.60 5.21
C GLN A 59 4.87 -6.85 6.28
N VAL A 60 4.27 -5.84 6.90
CA VAL A 60 4.92 -5.07 7.98
C VAL A 60 5.18 -5.94 9.21
N ALA A 61 4.32 -6.92 9.49
CA ALA A 61 4.54 -7.87 10.58
C ALA A 61 5.84 -8.68 10.39
N MET A 62 6.21 -8.98 9.13
CA MET A 62 7.47 -9.65 8.82
C MET A 62 8.64 -8.67 8.69
N PHE A 63 8.39 -7.47 8.21
CA PHE A 63 9.41 -6.47 7.91
C PHE A 63 9.03 -5.12 8.56
N PRO A 64 9.18 -4.99 9.90
CA PRO A 64 8.77 -3.76 10.59
C PRO A 64 9.51 -2.51 10.11
N ALA A 65 10.73 -2.67 9.60
CA ALA A 65 11.52 -1.55 9.10
C ALA A 65 10.99 -0.95 7.80
N MET A 66 9.93 -1.52 7.20
CA MET A 66 9.23 -0.86 6.10
C MET A 66 8.62 0.47 6.54
N ILE A 67 8.22 0.57 7.81
CA ILE A 67 7.65 1.78 8.39
C ILE A 67 8.75 2.47 9.21
N GLN A 68 9.54 3.31 8.55
CA GLN A 68 10.61 4.06 9.20
C GLN A 68 10.70 5.48 8.62
N GLY A 69 11.45 6.33 9.29
CA GLY A 69 11.64 7.72 8.85
C GLY A 69 10.33 8.49 8.86
N SER A 70 9.98 9.12 7.74
CA SER A 70 8.75 9.90 7.57
C SER A 70 7.52 9.07 7.22
N VAL A 71 7.68 7.77 6.95
CA VAL A 71 6.57 6.91 6.49
C VAL A 71 5.37 6.92 7.43
N PRO A 72 5.53 6.78 8.78
CA PRO A 72 4.38 6.82 9.67
C PRO A 72 3.55 8.09 9.56
N SER A 73 4.18 9.25 9.38
CA SER A 73 3.45 10.52 9.25
C SER A 73 2.62 10.58 7.96
N TYR A 74 3.12 10.03 6.86
CA TYR A 74 2.35 9.92 5.62
C TYR A 74 1.16 8.98 5.78
N ILE A 75 1.36 7.82 6.40
CA ILE A 75 0.27 6.87 6.67
C ILE A 75 -0.80 7.52 7.54
N ASP A 76 -0.41 8.18 8.62
CA ASP A 76 -1.35 8.86 9.52
C ASP A 76 -2.18 9.91 8.78
N LYS A 77 -1.51 10.72 7.94
CA LYS A 77 -2.16 11.76 7.16
C LYS A 77 -3.21 11.19 6.21
N TYR A 78 -2.83 10.21 5.40
CA TYR A 78 -3.71 9.68 4.36
C TYR A 78 -4.75 8.70 4.90
N SER A 79 -4.43 7.93 5.93
CA SER A 79 -5.40 7.01 6.54
C SER A 79 -6.55 7.73 7.24
N ALA A 80 -6.38 8.99 7.60
CA ALA A 80 -7.42 9.80 8.22
C ALA A 80 -8.42 10.37 7.20
N MET A 81 -8.15 10.27 5.91
CA MET A 81 -9.01 10.81 4.85
C MET A 81 -10.11 9.82 4.47
N ASP A 82 -11.37 10.30 4.43
CA ASP A 82 -12.52 9.44 4.08
C ASP A 82 -12.44 8.88 2.66
N GLU A 83 -11.83 9.62 1.73
CA GLU A 83 -11.66 9.19 0.35
C GLU A 83 -10.60 8.10 0.16
N VAL A 84 -9.73 7.90 1.15
CA VAL A 84 -8.69 6.86 1.10
C VAL A 84 -9.22 5.59 1.76
N LEU A 85 -9.42 4.55 0.95
CA LEU A 85 -9.97 3.29 1.40
C LEU A 85 -8.90 2.34 1.93
N ALA A 86 -7.71 2.40 1.36
CA ALA A 86 -6.58 1.56 1.76
C ALA A 86 -5.26 2.19 1.33
N TRP A 87 -4.19 1.73 1.95
CA TRP A 87 -2.84 2.19 1.65
C TRP A 87 -1.87 1.02 1.77
N LYS A 88 -0.79 1.10 1.01
CA LYS A 88 0.28 0.10 1.03
C LYS A 88 1.54 0.71 0.43
N MET A 89 2.69 0.29 0.92
CA MET A 89 3.95 0.64 0.31
C MET A 89 4.32 -0.39 -0.74
N PRO A 90 4.47 0.00 -2.01
CA PRO A 90 4.97 -0.93 -3.03
C PRO A 90 6.46 -1.18 -2.83
N GLY A 91 6.90 -2.38 -3.16
CA GLY A 91 8.30 -2.77 -3.06
C GLY A 91 8.78 -2.97 -1.64
N ALA A 92 10.02 -2.58 -1.37
CA ALA A 92 10.69 -2.85 -0.11
C ALA A 92 10.23 -1.95 1.05
N GLY A 93 9.58 -0.83 0.76
CA GLY A 93 9.18 0.13 1.80
C GLY A 93 10.32 1.02 2.28
N GLY A 94 10.11 1.66 3.42
CA GLY A 94 11.09 2.55 4.03
C GLY A 94 11.16 3.94 3.43
N GLY A 95 10.44 4.19 2.35
CA GLY A 95 10.40 5.47 1.63
C GLY A 95 9.93 5.27 0.20
N GLY A 96 10.02 6.31 -0.63
CA GLY A 96 9.65 6.28 -2.02
C GLY A 96 8.19 6.67 -2.26
N TYR A 97 7.29 5.72 -2.37
CA TYR A 97 5.87 5.98 -2.67
C TYR A 97 4.94 5.26 -1.70
N LEU A 98 3.80 5.89 -1.45
CA LEU A 98 2.66 5.26 -0.79
C LEU A 98 1.58 5.05 -1.85
N ALA A 99 1.14 3.81 -2.04
CA ALA A 99 0.03 3.50 -2.94
C ALA A 99 -1.28 3.56 -2.16
N CYS A 100 -2.24 4.33 -2.67
CA CYS A 100 -3.55 4.48 -2.03
C CYS A 100 -4.65 4.00 -2.95
N VAL A 101 -5.60 3.26 -2.40
CA VAL A 101 -6.87 2.95 -3.05
C VAL A 101 -7.84 4.06 -2.64
N VAL A 102 -8.32 4.83 -3.61
CA VAL A 102 -9.17 5.98 -3.35
C VAL A 102 -10.51 5.83 -4.06
N LYS A 103 -11.52 6.54 -3.58
CA LYS A 103 -12.87 6.49 -4.16
C LYS A 103 -12.92 7.07 -5.57
N ASP A 104 -12.20 8.18 -5.79
CA ASP A 104 -12.11 8.85 -7.09
C ASP A 104 -10.70 9.40 -7.29
N ALA A 105 -9.95 8.75 -8.18
CA ALA A 105 -8.56 9.11 -8.45
C ALA A 105 -8.41 10.52 -9.04
N GLY A 106 -9.33 10.93 -9.91
CA GLY A 106 -9.30 12.27 -10.51
C GLY A 106 -9.44 13.37 -9.49
N SER A 107 -10.45 13.28 -8.63
CA SER A 107 -10.68 14.24 -7.56
C SER A 107 -9.55 14.25 -6.54
N PHE A 108 -9.08 13.07 -6.18
CA PHE A 108 -7.98 12.94 -5.22
C PHE A 108 -6.70 13.59 -5.73
N CYS A 109 -6.31 13.31 -6.98
CA CYS A 109 -5.10 13.91 -7.56
C CYS A 109 -5.24 15.42 -7.76
N ALA A 110 -6.43 15.93 -8.06
CA ALA A 110 -6.67 17.37 -8.16
C ALA A 110 -6.49 18.08 -6.81
N ALA A 111 -6.88 17.41 -5.71
CA ALA A 111 -6.77 17.95 -4.35
C ALA A 111 -5.39 17.78 -3.74
N HIS A 112 -4.57 16.86 -4.27
CA HIS A 112 -3.25 16.53 -3.73
C HIS A 112 -2.18 16.67 -4.82
N PRO A 113 -1.58 17.88 -5.00
CA PRO A 113 -0.51 18.06 -5.98
C PRO A 113 0.64 17.11 -5.72
N GLY A 114 1.16 16.49 -6.77
CA GLY A 114 2.20 15.47 -6.69
C GLY A 114 1.68 14.05 -6.66
N ALA A 115 0.39 13.82 -6.34
CA ALA A 115 -0.20 12.50 -6.45
C ALA A 115 -0.36 12.10 -7.92
N ILE A 116 -0.11 10.82 -8.18
CA ILE A 116 -0.13 10.27 -9.54
C ILE A 116 -1.23 9.21 -9.63
N ALA A 117 -2.19 9.41 -10.53
CA ALA A 117 -3.21 8.42 -10.81
C ALA A 117 -2.60 7.30 -11.66
N LEU A 118 -2.78 6.05 -11.22
CA LEU A 118 -2.28 4.90 -11.97
C LEU A 118 -3.32 4.44 -12.99
N ARG A 119 -2.83 4.15 -14.19
CA ARG A 119 -3.63 3.47 -15.21
C ARG A 119 -3.37 1.98 -15.14
N ILE A 120 -4.43 1.21 -15.06
CA ILE A 120 -4.34 -0.25 -15.10
C ILE A 120 -4.45 -0.68 -16.56
N ARG A 121 -3.38 -1.30 -17.06
CA ARG A 121 -3.39 -1.86 -18.41
C ARG A 121 -4.26 -3.10 -18.45
N ARG A 122 -5.20 -3.13 -19.38
CA ARG A 122 -6.08 -4.28 -19.56
C ARG A 122 -5.74 -5.01 -20.84
N SER A 123 -5.86 -6.33 -20.81
CA SER A 123 -5.69 -7.18 -21.98
C SER A 123 -6.72 -6.83 -23.04
N GLY A 124 -6.32 -6.74 -24.30
CA GLY A 124 -7.22 -6.46 -25.42
C GLY A 124 -7.57 -4.99 -25.63
N MET A 125 -6.90 -4.08 -24.94
CA MET A 125 -7.07 -2.64 -25.12
C MET A 125 -5.86 -2.01 -25.78
#